data_2cc7b2a356f5d0016f7e52b10e7c4cdc
#
_entry.id   2cc7b2a356f5d0016f7e52b10e7c4cdc
#
_cell.length_a   1.000
_cell.length_b   1.000
_cell.length_c   1.000
_cell.angle_alpha   90.00
_cell.angle_beta   90.00
_cell.angle_gamma   90.00
#
_symmetry.space_group_name_H-M   'P 1'
#
loop_
_entity.id
_entity.type
_entity.pdbx_description
1 polymer ?
#
loop_
_entity_poly.entity_id
_entity_poly.type
_entity_poly.pdbx_seq_one_letter_code
_entity_poly.pdbx_strand_id
1 'polypeptide(L)' 'MADYRHGYVRYQNHEYKVTWHPISKEVYVYWGTDRYAGKAYDLQEALDIALSWLNNHAG' A
#
# COMPACT_ATOMS: atom_id res chain seq x y z
N MET A 1 4.94 -20.34 -2.04
CA MET A 1 4.37 -19.60 -0.92
C MET A 1 4.44 -18.11 -1.17
N ALA A 2 3.34 -17.43 -0.99
CA ALA A 2 3.33 -16.00 -1.14
C ALA A 2 4.02 -15.36 0.08
N ASP A 3 4.93 -14.47 -0.17
CA ASP A 3 5.69 -13.81 0.87
C ASP A 3 5.27 -12.34 0.89
N TYR A 4 4.39 -12.00 1.81
CA TYR A 4 3.86 -10.64 1.90
C TYR A 4 4.72 -9.79 2.82
N ARG A 5 4.90 -8.54 2.42
CA ARG A 5 5.54 -7.54 3.26
C ARG A 5 4.49 -6.53 3.67
N HIS A 6 4.51 -6.16 4.93
CA HIS A 6 3.52 -5.21 5.47
C HIS A 6 4.22 -3.96 5.97
N GLY A 7 3.54 -2.84 5.81
CA GLY A 7 3.99 -1.57 6.33
C GLY A 7 2.78 -0.71 6.63
N TYR A 8 3.02 0.51 7.09
CA TYR A 8 1.96 1.44 7.40
C TYR A 8 2.31 2.80 6.84
N VAL A 9 1.29 3.52 6.38
CA VAL A 9 1.44 4.92 5.97
C VAL A 9 0.46 5.75 6.78
N ARG A 10 0.84 6.97 7.07
CA ARG A 10 -0.02 7.91 7.78
C ARG A 10 -0.52 8.96 6.81
N TYR A 11 -1.84 9.11 6.77
CA TYR A 11 -2.48 10.08 5.89
C TYR A 11 -3.66 10.72 6.63
N GLN A 12 -3.64 12.05 6.74
CA GLN A 12 -4.67 12.82 7.43
C GLN A 12 -4.96 12.29 8.85
N ASN A 13 -3.90 12.07 9.61
CA ASN A 13 -3.94 11.60 11.01
C ASN A 13 -4.51 10.19 11.17
N HIS A 14 -4.61 9.42 10.08
CA HIS A 14 -5.01 8.03 10.12
C HIS A 14 -3.88 7.17 9.59
N GLU A 15 -3.72 6.00 10.20
CA GLU A 15 -2.70 5.05 9.79
C GLU A 15 -3.36 3.94 8.98
N TYR A 16 -2.78 3.65 7.83
CA TYR A 16 -3.32 2.65 6.93
C TYR A 16 -2.30 1.55 6.70
N LYS A 17 -2.76 0.30 6.74
CA LYS A 17 -1.92 -0.85 6.49
C LYS A 17 -1.68 -0.99 4.99
N VAL A 18 -0.43 -1.24 4.63
CA VAL A 18 -0.02 -1.47 3.25
C VAL A 18 0.53 -2.87 3.13
N THR A 19 0.08 -3.61 2.14
CA THR A 19 0.57 -4.96 1.83
C THR A 19 1.25 -4.91 0.47
N TRP A 20 2.47 -5.43 0.41
CA TRP A 20 3.24 -5.51 -0.82
C TRP A 20 3.58 -6.96 -1.12
N HIS A 21 3.37 -7.36 -2.36
CA HIS A 21 3.63 -8.72 -2.83
C HIS A 21 4.94 -8.71 -3.62
N PRO A 22 6.06 -9.21 -3.06
CA PRO A 22 7.36 -9.08 -3.71
C PRO A 22 7.47 -9.78 -5.06
N ILE A 23 6.70 -10.83 -5.26
CA ILE A 23 6.77 -11.60 -6.50
C ILE A 23 5.96 -10.93 -7.61
N SER A 24 4.70 -10.63 -7.36
CA SER A 24 3.83 -9.98 -8.34
C SER A 24 4.03 -8.46 -8.39
N LYS A 25 4.71 -7.89 -7.38
CA LYS A 25 4.98 -6.46 -7.25
C LYS A 25 3.73 -5.63 -6.96
N GLU A 26 2.63 -6.28 -6.63
CA GLU A 26 1.37 -5.60 -6.36
C GLU A 26 1.37 -4.94 -4.99
N VAL A 27 0.73 -3.78 -4.92
CA VAL A 27 0.60 -3.00 -3.69
C VAL A 27 -0.87 -2.87 -3.36
N TYR A 28 -1.22 -3.19 -2.12
CA TYR A 28 -2.59 -3.04 -1.62
C TYR A 28 -2.57 -2.17 -0.38
N VAL A 29 -3.54 -1.28 -0.28
CA VAL A 29 -3.74 -0.47 0.91
C VAL A 29 -5.07 -0.87 1.53
N TYR A 30 -5.09 -1.00 2.86
CA TYR A 30 -6.32 -1.35 3.56
C TYR A 30 -7.11 -0.08 3.85
N TRP A 31 -8.22 0.08 3.15
CA TRP A 31 -9.14 1.20 3.30
C TRP A 31 -10.55 0.65 3.30
N GLY A 32 -10.95 0.13 4.49
CA GLY A 32 -12.20 -0.62 4.62
C GLY A 32 -12.10 -2.04 4.12
N THR A 33 -11.32 -2.26 3.10
CA THR A 33 -10.96 -3.57 2.55
C THR A 33 -9.64 -3.39 1.80
N ASP A 34 -9.04 -4.49 1.35
CA ASP A 34 -7.80 -4.39 0.58
C ASP A 34 -8.09 -3.75 -0.78
N ARG A 35 -7.42 -2.62 -1.05
CA ARG A 35 -7.58 -1.87 -2.29
C ARG A 35 -6.29 -1.92 -3.08
N TYR A 36 -6.37 -2.29 -4.34
CA TYR A 36 -5.21 -2.32 -5.21
C TYR A 36 -4.73 -0.89 -5.48
N ALA A 37 -3.47 -0.62 -5.16
CA ALA A 37 -2.91 0.72 -5.29
C ALA A 37 -1.95 0.87 -6.46
N GLY A 38 -1.34 -0.22 -6.90
CA GLY A 38 -0.39 -0.16 -8.01
C GLY A 38 0.67 -1.24 -7.88
N LYS A 39 1.81 -1.02 -8.51
CA LYS A 39 2.94 -1.93 -8.46
C LYS A 39 4.19 -1.22 -7.98
N ALA A 40 5.01 -1.94 -7.22
CA ALA A 40 6.24 -1.40 -6.66
C ALA A 40 7.34 -2.46 -6.69
N TYR A 41 8.59 -2.02 -6.82
CA TYR A 41 9.73 -2.91 -6.84
C TYR A 41 10.27 -3.21 -5.45
N ASP A 42 9.95 -2.39 -4.45
CA ASP A 42 10.35 -2.63 -3.07
C ASP A 42 9.29 -2.05 -2.13
N LEU A 43 9.46 -2.31 -0.83
CA LEU A 43 8.49 -1.90 0.16
C LEU A 43 8.43 -0.37 0.31
N GLN A 44 9.56 0.30 0.21
CA GLN A 44 9.58 1.76 0.31
C GLN A 44 8.76 2.40 -0.82
N GLU A 45 8.93 1.89 -2.03
CA GLU A 45 8.14 2.36 -3.17
C GLU A 45 6.66 2.02 -2.97
N ALA A 46 6.39 0.85 -2.39
CA ALA A 46 5.01 0.44 -2.10
C ALA A 46 4.33 1.42 -1.15
N LEU A 47 5.04 1.88 -0.12
CA LEU A 47 4.49 2.86 0.81
C LEU A 47 4.22 4.19 0.13
N ASP A 48 5.10 4.61 -0.77
CA ASP A 48 4.91 5.85 -1.53
C ASP A 48 3.71 5.75 -2.46
N ILE A 49 3.56 4.61 -3.12
CA ILE A 49 2.42 4.37 -4.01
C ILE A 49 1.11 4.35 -3.23
N ALA A 50 1.11 3.70 -2.06
CA ALA A 50 -0.07 3.66 -1.21
C ALA A 50 -0.48 5.06 -0.75
N LEU A 51 0.49 5.88 -0.37
CA LEU A 51 0.21 7.24 0.05
C LEU A 51 -0.37 8.08 -1.08
N SER A 52 0.19 7.94 -2.28
CA SER A 52 -0.32 8.61 -3.47
C SER A 52 -1.75 8.16 -3.78
N TRP A 53 -2.01 6.85 -3.65
CA TRP A 53 -3.34 6.30 -3.87
C TRP A 53 -4.35 6.90 -2.90
N LEU A 54 -3.97 7.00 -1.63
CA LEU A 54 -4.83 7.59 -0.60
C LEU A 54 -5.11 9.07 -0.90
N ASN A 55 -4.09 9.79 -1.37
CA ASN A 55 -4.26 11.19 -1.72
C ASN A 55 -5.29 11.38 -2.85
N ASN A 56 -5.34 10.44 -3.78
CA ASN A 56 -6.26 10.51 -4.92
C ASN A 56 -7.67 10.00 -4.59
N HIS A 57 -7.79 9.10 -3.60
CA HIS A 57 -9.07 8.43 -3.34
C HIS A 57 -9.70 8.84 -2.01
N ALA A 58 -8.88 9.14 -1.01
CA ALA A 58 -9.37 9.49 0.32
C ALA A 58 -9.18 10.97 0.65
N GLY A 59 -8.42 11.67 -0.15
CA GLY A 59 -8.13 13.08 0.06
C GLY A 59 -9.19 14.07 -0.37
#